data_cc58a3a1046b56da8487ee4d52dab2b3
#
_entry.id   cc58a3a1046b56da8487ee4d52dab2b3
#
_cell.length_a   1.000
_cell.length_b   1.000
_cell.length_c   1.000
_cell.angle_alpha   90.00
_cell.angle_beta   90.00
_cell.angle_gamma   90.00
#
_symmetry.space_group_name_H-M   'P 1'
#
loop_
_entity.id
_entity.type
_entity.pdbx_description
1 polymer ?
#
loop_
_entity_poly.entity_id
_entity_poly.type
_entity_poly.pdbx_seq_one_letter_code
_entity_poly.pdbx_strand_id
1 'polypeptide(L)'
;MSEIQLNTIEEAIEDFREGKFLIVVDDEDRENEGDFIIAAEKVTPEKINFMLKNGRGVLCAPITEERCQELELDMQVANNTSLLGTPFTITVDKLGGKCTTGVSMYDRAETILALADPKTKPSDLGRPGHINPLRARSRGVLRRAGHTEAAVDLARLAGLYPAGALIEIINEDGTMARLPQLIEVAKKFDIKIICIKDLIAYRLRTESIVENGVEVDLPTEYGHFRLIPFRQKSNGLEHIALIKGKFEKDEPILVRVHSSCATGDIFGSMRCECGEQLHEAMRRIDQEGKGVIVYLNQEGRGIGLMEKMKAYKLQELSLIHISEPTRPERI
;
A
#
# COMPACT_ATOMS: atom_id res chain seq x y z
N MET A 1 11.43 25.14 15.31
CA MET A 1 11.61 23.73 15.67
C MET A 1 12.46 23.14 14.57
N SER A 2 13.65 22.58 14.88
CA SER A 2 14.48 21.89 13.88
C SER A 2 13.64 20.74 13.32
N GLU A 3 13.52 20.65 11.98
CA GLU A 3 12.91 19.50 11.33
C GLU A 3 13.61 18.24 11.82
N ILE A 4 12.82 17.31 12.37
CA ILE A 4 13.32 16.01 12.79
C ILE A 4 13.61 15.24 11.53
N GLN A 5 14.87 15.07 11.18
CA GLN A 5 15.28 14.32 10.01
C GLN A 5 15.28 12.82 10.35
N LEU A 6 14.36 12.07 9.77
CA LEU A 6 14.34 10.61 9.81
C LEU A 6 15.37 10.03 8.82
N ASN A 7 15.69 8.75 8.97
CA ASN A 7 16.58 8.04 8.06
C ASN A 7 15.93 7.84 6.68
N THR A 8 16.77 7.65 5.66
CA THR A 8 16.29 7.37 4.30
C THR A 8 15.78 5.92 4.19
N ILE A 9 14.89 5.68 3.23
CA ILE A 9 14.37 4.32 2.98
C ILE A 9 15.48 3.40 2.45
N GLU A 10 16.40 3.94 1.65
CA GLU A 10 17.56 3.20 1.15
C GLU A 10 18.44 2.67 2.29
N GLU A 11 18.77 3.52 3.26
CA GLU A 11 19.54 3.12 4.45
C GLU A 11 18.79 2.07 5.30
N ALA A 12 17.46 2.24 5.43
CA ALA A 12 16.62 1.30 6.15
C ALA A 12 16.59 -0.09 5.47
N ILE A 13 16.46 -0.13 4.14
CA ILE A 13 16.49 -1.38 3.37
C ILE A 13 17.82 -2.13 3.58
N GLU A 14 18.95 -1.42 3.63
CA GLU A 14 20.24 -2.05 3.86
C GLU A 14 20.35 -2.67 5.26
N ASP A 15 19.99 -1.92 6.31
CA ASP A 15 19.97 -2.43 7.67
C ASP A 15 18.98 -3.60 7.82
N PHE A 16 17.84 -3.55 7.15
CA PHE A 16 16.85 -4.63 7.17
C PHE A 16 17.40 -5.91 6.50
N ARG A 17 18.12 -5.77 5.39
CA ARG A 17 18.82 -6.88 4.71
C ARG A 17 19.87 -7.54 5.59
N GLU A 18 20.61 -6.74 6.37
CA GLU A 18 21.57 -7.23 7.35
C GLU A 18 20.90 -7.86 8.59
N GLY A 19 19.59 -7.76 8.72
CA GLY A 19 18.82 -8.28 9.84
C GLY A 19 18.88 -7.41 11.08
N LYS A 20 19.13 -6.11 10.93
CA LYS A 20 18.99 -5.12 12.00
C LYS A 20 17.52 -4.74 12.19
N PHE A 21 17.21 -4.21 13.36
CA PHE A 21 15.92 -3.62 13.63
C PHE A 21 15.75 -2.28 12.95
N LEU A 22 14.50 -1.95 12.63
CA LEU A 22 14.07 -0.60 12.32
C LEU A 22 13.00 -0.18 13.32
N ILE A 23 12.89 1.11 13.58
CA ILE A 23 11.69 1.71 14.14
C ILE A 23 10.92 2.31 12.97
N VAL A 24 9.69 1.86 12.79
CA VAL A 24 8.79 2.38 11.74
C VAL A 24 7.66 3.12 12.42
N VAL A 25 7.43 4.37 12.01
CA VAL A 25 6.33 5.20 12.53
C VAL A 25 5.27 5.41 11.46
N ASP A 26 4.02 5.45 11.86
CA ASP A 26 2.91 5.79 10.98
C ASP A 26 2.48 7.26 11.13
N ASP A 27 1.39 7.63 10.45
CA ASP A 27 0.88 9.00 10.42
C ASP A 27 0.23 9.37 11.77
N GLU A 28 0.38 10.66 12.18
CA GLU A 28 -0.24 11.20 13.39
C GLU A 28 -1.78 11.08 13.36
N ASP A 29 -2.37 11.12 12.17
CA ASP A 29 -3.82 10.98 11.97
C ASP A 29 -4.31 9.52 11.94
N ARG A 30 -3.38 8.52 12.04
CA ARG A 30 -3.71 7.09 12.04
C ARG A 30 -3.60 6.48 13.44
N GLU A 31 -2.53 5.75 13.77
CA GLU A 31 -2.24 5.19 15.10
C GLU A 31 -1.34 6.13 15.89
N ASN A 32 -0.49 6.89 15.17
CA ASN A 32 0.55 7.72 15.72
C ASN A 32 1.47 6.92 16.66
N GLU A 33 1.88 5.74 16.19
CA GLU A 33 2.68 4.77 16.96
C GLU A 33 3.98 4.45 16.24
N GLY A 34 4.86 3.74 16.92
CA GLY A 34 6.09 3.22 16.34
C GLY A 34 6.35 1.80 16.79
N ASP A 35 6.73 0.95 15.84
CA ASP A 35 7.02 -0.45 16.06
C ASP A 35 8.50 -0.76 15.82
N PHE A 36 9.06 -1.66 16.64
CA PHE A 36 10.25 -2.38 16.23
C PHE A 36 9.87 -3.40 15.16
N ILE A 37 10.54 -3.33 14.03
CA ILE A 37 10.32 -4.24 12.91
C ILE A 37 11.62 -4.89 12.48
N ILE A 38 11.58 -6.19 12.15
CA ILE A 38 12.71 -6.95 11.63
C ILE A 38 12.21 -7.99 10.60
N ALA A 39 13.06 -8.38 9.63
CA ALA A 39 12.74 -9.45 8.71
C ALA A 39 12.56 -10.78 9.44
N ALA A 40 11.51 -11.53 9.14
CA ALA A 40 11.18 -12.79 9.83
C ALA A 40 12.30 -13.82 9.70
N GLU A 41 12.94 -13.94 8.54
CA GLU A 41 14.07 -14.88 8.33
C GLU A 41 15.37 -14.50 9.08
N LYS A 42 15.44 -13.33 9.69
CA LYS A 42 16.58 -12.82 10.44
C LYS A 42 16.36 -12.81 11.96
N VAL A 43 15.22 -13.31 12.43
CA VAL A 43 14.97 -13.38 13.88
C VAL A 43 15.86 -14.43 14.55
N THR A 44 16.19 -14.17 15.81
CA THR A 44 16.84 -15.09 16.73
C THR A 44 16.15 -15.01 18.08
N PRO A 45 16.35 -15.97 18.98
CA PRO A 45 15.80 -15.90 20.35
C PRO A 45 16.18 -14.61 21.08
N GLU A 46 17.42 -14.14 20.90
CA GLU A 46 17.91 -12.90 21.53
C GLU A 46 17.18 -11.67 20.98
N LYS A 47 16.91 -11.64 19.67
CA LYS A 47 16.17 -10.55 19.03
C LYS A 47 14.71 -10.54 19.46
N ILE A 48 14.06 -11.69 19.55
CA ILE A 48 12.69 -11.78 20.11
C ILE A 48 12.65 -11.32 21.57
N ASN A 49 13.64 -11.72 22.37
CA ASN A 49 13.76 -11.23 23.74
C ASN A 49 13.96 -9.72 23.80
N PHE A 50 14.77 -9.15 22.90
CA PHE A 50 14.94 -7.69 22.77
C PHE A 50 13.61 -7.00 22.49
N MET A 51 12.86 -7.50 21.49
CA MET A 51 11.55 -6.94 21.13
C MET A 51 10.59 -6.91 22.30
N LEU A 52 10.41 -8.04 22.99
CA LEU A 52 9.50 -8.16 24.14
C LEU A 52 9.92 -7.30 25.32
N LYS A 53 11.23 -7.20 25.59
CA LYS A 53 11.77 -6.41 26.70
C LYS A 53 11.64 -4.92 26.45
N ASN A 54 11.85 -4.45 25.23
CA ASN A 54 11.98 -3.03 24.91
C ASN A 54 10.76 -2.48 24.15
N GLY A 55 10.02 -3.31 23.41
CA GLY A 55 8.76 -2.94 22.76
C GLY A 55 7.60 -2.98 23.75
N ARG A 56 7.38 -4.11 24.40
CA ARG A 56 6.32 -4.37 25.41
C ARG A 56 4.90 -4.50 24.84
N GLY A 57 4.71 -4.31 23.56
CA GLY A 57 3.45 -4.48 22.84
C GLY A 57 3.12 -5.95 22.54
N VAL A 58 2.36 -6.19 21.49
CA VAL A 58 1.97 -7.52 21.03
C VAL A 58 2.91 -8.00 19.93
N LEU A 59 3.65 -9.08 20.19
CA LEU A 59 4.53 -9.66 19.19
C LEU A 59 3.70 -10.28 18.05
N CYS A 60 3.83 -9.73 16.85
CA CYS A 60 3.13 -10.13 15.65
C CYS A 60 4.09 -10.55 14.54
N ALA A 61 3.59 -11.37 13.62
CA ALA A 61 4.33 -11.84 12.45
C ALA A 61 3.58 -11.51 11.15
N PRO A 62 3.79 -10.33 10.56
CA PRO A 62 3.27 -9.99 9.24
C PRO A 62 3.75 -10.95 8.15
N ILE A 63 2.83 -11.52 7.38
CA ILE A 63 3.07 -12.37 6.22
C ILE A 63 2.12 -12.01 5.10
N THR A 64 2.42 -12.44 3.88
CA THR A 64 1.56 -12.13 2.72
C THR A 64 0.24 -12.88 2.78
N GLU A 65 -0.74 -12.42 2.00
CA GLU A 65 -2.03 -13.08 1.86
C GLU A 65 -1.88 -14.48 1.26
N GLU A 66 -1.01 -14.63 0.26
CA GLU A 66 -0.68 -15.91 -0.35
C GLU A 66 -0.09 -16.88 0.67
N ARG A 67 0.82 -16.39 1.53
CA ARG A 67 1.41 -17.21 2.59
C ARG A 67 0.40 -17.65 3.64
N CYS A 68 -0.56 -16.79 3.99
CA CYS A 68 -1.67 -17.18 4.85
C CYS A 68 -2.49 -18.32 4.25
N GLN A 69 -2.76 -18.26 2.93
CA GLN A 69 -3.50 -19.32 2.22
C GLN A 69 -2.71 -20.64 2.18
N GLU A 70 -1.40 -20.58 1.84
CA GLU A 70 -0.53 -21.77 1.83
C GLU A 70 -0.46 -22.47 3.18
N LEU A 71 -0.45 -21.69 4.26
CA LEU A 71 -0.39 -22.20 5.63
C LEU A 71 -1.77 -22.46 6.25
N GLU A 72 -2.86 -22.26 5.50
CA GLU A 72 -4.24 -22.43 5.99
C GLU A 72 -4.52 -21.61 7.26
N LEU A 73 -4.08 -20.33 7.26
CA LEU A 73 -4.27 -19.42 8.38
C LEU A 73 -5.51 -18.55 8.13
N ASP A 74 -6.63 -19.00 8.62
CA ASP A 74 -7.88 -18.24 8.58
C ASP A 74 -7.81 -16.96 9.42
N MET A 75 -8.67 -16.00 9.09
CA MET A 75 -8.83 -14.81 9.92
C MET A 75 -9.35 -15.20 11.30
N GLN A 76 -8.85 -14.52 12.34
CA GLN A 76 -9.26 -14.80 13.72
C GLN A 76 -10.77 -14.64 13.96
N VAL A 77 -11.41 -13.75 13.20
CA VAL A 77 -12.85 -13.50 13.23
C VAL A 77 -13.42 -13.36 11.82
N ALA A 78 -14.63 -13.85 11.61
CA ALA A 78 -15.33 -13.72 10.33
C ALA A 78 -15.72 -12.25 10.02
N ASN A 79 -16.10 -11.50 11.06
CA ASN A 79 -16.42 -10.08 10.96
C ASN A 79 -15.49 -9.26 11.84
N ASN A 80 -14.53 -8.56 11.22
CA ASN A 80 -13.58 -7.72 11.92
C ASN A 80 -14.22 -6.36 12.24
N THR A 81 -14.41 -6.09 13.52
CA THR A 81 -14.98 -4.83 14.05
C THR A 81 -13.94 -3.96 14.73
N SER A 82 -12.63 -4.30 14.61
CA SER A 82 -11.56 -3.45 15.19
C SER A 82 -11.50 -2.10 14.47
N LEU A 83 -11.14 -1.05 15.21
CA LEU A 83 -11.15 0.35 14.75
C LEU A 83 -10.40 0.54 13.42
N LEU A 84 -9.25 -0.09 13.29
CA LEU A 84 -8.37 0.02 12.11
C LEU A 84 -8.32 -1.24 11.25
N GLY A 85 -9.19 -2.20 11.54
CA GLY A 85 -9.30 -3.45 10.77
C GLY A 85 -8.04 -4.30 10.79
N THR A 86 -7.30 -4.33 11.92
CA THR A 86 -6.06 -5.10 12.06
C THR A 86 -6.29 -6.56 11.70
N PRO A 87 -5.54 -7.10 10.72
CA PRO A 87 -5.87 -8.36 10.07
C PRO A 87 -5.26 -9.58 10.79
N PHE A 88 -5.62 -9.78 12.05
CA PHE A 88 -5.20 -10.96 12.80
C PHE A 88 -5.73 -12.24 12.18
N THR A 89 -4.85 -13.21 12.02
CA THR A 89 -5.21 -14.60 11.74
C THR A 89 -5.28 -15.40 13.05
N ILE A 90 -5.67 -16.66 12.96
CA ILE A 90 -5.54 -17.59 14.08
C ILE A 90 -4.08 -17.64 14.55
N THR A 91 -3.87 -17.72 15.86
CA THR A 91 -2.54 -17.81 16.45
C THR A 91 -1.91 -19.18 16.24
N VAL A 92 -0.60 -19.24 16.14
CA VAL A 92 0.13 -20.47 15.85
C VAL A 92 1.39 -20.66 16.68
N ASP A 93 1.82 -21.91 16.81
CA ASP A 93 3.15 -22.31 17.28
C ASP A 93 3.72 -23.38 16.36
N LYS A 94 5.05 -23.36 16.13
CA LYS A 94 5.73 -24.43 15.42
C LYS A 94 5.68 -25.72 16.22
N LEU A 95 5.32 -26.83 15.58
CA LEU A 95 5.34 -28.15 16.15
C LEU A 95 6.67 -28.87 15.85
N GLY A 96 7.08 -29.69 16.81
CA GLY A 96 8.26 -30.56 16.64
C GLY A 96 9.61 -29.85 16.73
N GLY A 97 10.66 -30.54 16.30
CA GLY A 97 12.04 -30.07 16.49
C GLY A 97 12.41 -29.97 17.96
N LYS A 98 12.93 -28.80 18.36
CA LYS A 98 13.24 -28.48 19.76
C LYS A 98 12.20 -27.55 20.42
N CYS A 99 11.09 -27.27 19.73
CA CYS A 99 10.02 -26.44 20.28
C CYS A 99 9.30 -27.18 21.42
N THR A 100 8.93 -26.43 22.44
CA THR A 100 8.28 -26.95 23.64
C THR A 100 6.83 -26.46 23.76
N THR A 101 6.56 -25.50 24.63
CA THR A 101 5.22 -24.98 24.88
C THR A 101 4.83 -23.76 24.03
N GLY A 102 5.71 -23.31 23.14
CA GLY A 102 5.48 -22.17 22.26
C GLY A 102 5.81 -20.80 22.89
N VAL A 103 6.01 -20.71 24.21
CA VAL A 103 6.13 -19.44 24.93
C VAL A 103 7.55 -18.89 24.96
N SER A 104 8.56 -19.76 24.99
CA SER A 104 9.96 -19.34 25.13
C SER A 104 10.40 -18.47 23.95
N MET A 105 11.43 -17.65 24.15
CA MET A 105 11.99 -16.84 23.06
C MET A 105 12.49 -17.71 21.91
N TYR A 106 12.99 -18.90 22.22
CA TYR A 106 13.38 -19.90 21.25
C TYR A 106 12.19 -20.40 20.44
N ASP A 107 11.12 -20.83 21.10
CA ASP A 107 9.91 -21.34 20.42
C ASP A 107 9.25 -20.27 19.54
N ARG A 108 9.19 -19.04 20.04
CA ARG A 108 8.63 -17.90 19.27
C ARG A 108 9.47 -17.55 18.05
N ALA A 109 10.80 -17.54 18.19
CA ALA A 109 11.72 -17.34 17.06
C ALA A 109 11.55 -18.44 16.02
N GLU A 110 11.53 -19.71 16.42
CA GLU A 110 11.32 -20.86 15.54
C GLU A 110 9.96 -20.80 14.82
N THR A 111 8.91 -20.32 15.49
CA THR A 111 7.58 -20.15 14.89
C THR A 111 7.61 -19.05 13.83
N ILE A 112 8.23 -17.91 14.10
CA ILE A 112 8.36 -16.81 13.13
C ILE A 112 9.21 -17.22 11.94
N LEU A 113 10.32 -17.93 12.17
CA LEU A 113 11.15 -18.50 11.10
C LEU A 113 10.35 -19.49 10.24
N ALA A 114 9.53 -20.35 10.84
CA ALA A 114 8.68 -21.29 10.13
C ALA A 114 7.64 -20.59 9.24
N LEU A 115 7.08 -19.47 9.69
CA LEU A 115 6.16 -18.67 8.87
C LEU A 115 6.84 -18.12 7.61
N ALA A 116 8.14 -17.81 7.68
CA ALA A 116 8.95 -17.30 6.57
C ALA A 116 9.63 -18.41 5.74
N ASP A 117 9.61 -19.66 6.17
CA ASP A 117 10.22 -20.78 5.42
C ASP A 117 9.21 -21.35 4.40
N PRO A 118 9.45 -21.25 3.08
CA PRO A 118 8.56 -21.81 2.05
C PRO A 118 8.30 -23.31 2.18
N LYS A 119 9.15 -24.04 2.89
CA LYS A 119 9.02 -25.49 3.10
C LYS A 119 8.04 -25.87 4.21
N THR A 120 7.71 -24.92 5.08
CA THR A 120 6.76 -25.14 6.18
C THR A 120 5.37 -25.45 5.64
N LYS A 121 4.76 -26.51 6.14
CA LYS A 121 3.41 -26.96 5.78
C LYS A 121 2.41 -26.61 6.89
N PRO A 122 1.09 -26.58 6.59
CA PRO A 122 0.06 -26.38 7.59
C PRO A 122 0.15 -27.33 8.79
N SER A 123 0.55 -28.59 8.56
CA SER A 123 0.72 -29.62 9.60
C SER A 123 1.88 -29.36 10.56
N ASP A 124 2.81 -28.47 10.21
CA ASP A 124 3.97 -28.13 11.05
C ASP A 124 3.63 -27.06 12.11
N LEU A 125 2.38 -26.55 12.06
CA LEU A 125 1.88 -25.49 12.93
C LEU A 125 0.73 -25.97 13.81
N GLY A 126 0.89 -25.82 15.12
CA GLY A 126 -0.18 -25.97 16.11
C GLY A 126 -1.09 -24.74 16.13
N ARG A 127 -2.38 -24.95 16.36
CA ARG A 127 -3.43 -23.93 16.43
C ARG A 127 -4.38 -24.21 17.58
N PRO A 128 -4.65 -23.27 18.50
CA PRO A 128 -4.01 -21.94 18.64
C PRO A 128 -2.57 -22.06 19.16
N GLY A 129 -1.82 -20.95 19.07
CA GLY A 129 -0.46 -20.81 19.57
C GLY A 129 -0.19 -19.43 20.18
N HIS A 130 1.08 -19.04 20.28
CA HIS A 130 1.53 -17.83 20.98
C HIS A 130 2.09 -16.76 20.04
N ILE A 131 2.22 -17.04 18.74
CA ILE A 131 2.54 -16.04 17.72
C ILE A 131 1.27 -15.62 17.00
N ASN A 132 1.16 -14.31 16.74
CA ASN A 132 0.03 -13.67 16.09
C ASN A 132 0.41 -13.34 14.64
N PRO A 133 0.11 -14.21 13.64
CA PRO A 133 0.32 -13.83 12.25
C PRO A 133 -0.65 -12.72 11.83
N LEU A 134 -0.16 -11.76 11.03
CA LEU A 134 -0.96 -10.70 10.45
C LEU A 134 -0.96 -10.85 8.94
N ARG A 135 -2.16 -10.86 8.33
CA ARG A 135 -2.30 -10.97 6.88
C ARG A 135 -2.14 -9.60 6.21
N ALA A 136 -0.94 -9.32 5.70
CA ALA A 136 -0.70 -8.09 4.95
C ALA A 136 -1.57 -8.02 3.69
N ARG A 137 -2.06 -6.83 3.37
CA ARG A 137 -2.82 -6.61 2.13
C ARG A 137 -1.90 -6.74 0.93
N SER A 138 -2.41 -7.34 -0.15
CA SER A 138 -1.74 -7.31 -1.45
C SER A 138 -1.40 -5.86 -1.81
N ARG A 139 -0.19 -5.61 -2.42
CA ARG A 139 0.39 -4.28 -2.69
C ARG A 139 0.94 -3.53 -1.47
N GLY A 140 0.91 -4.11 -0.27
CA GLY A 140 1.56 -3.55 0.89
C GLY A 140 1.09 -2.15 1.26
N VAL A 141 2.04 -1.26 1.63
CA VAL A 141 1.75 0.12 2.07
C VAL A 141 1.02 0.98 1.03
N LEU A 142 1.09 0.63 -0.25
CA LEU A 142 0.32 1.31 -1.30
C LEU A 142 -1.18 0.99 -1.25
N ARG A 143 -1.59 -0.01 -0.48
CA ARG A 143 -2.99 -0.38 -0.27
C ARG A 143 -3.48 -0.03 1.14
N ARG A 144 -2.65 -0.26 2.15
CA ARG A 144 -2.92 0.08 3.55
C ARG A 144 -1.63 0.58 4.21
N ALA A 145 -1.64 1.84 4.63
CA ALA A 145 -0.48 2.50 5.24
C ALA A 145 -0.27 2.07 6.70
N GLY A 146 -0.06 0.76 6.95
CA GLY A 146 0.11 0.18 8.28
C GLY A 146 1.44 -0.54 8.45
N HIS A 147 1.84 -0.75 9.72
CA HIS A 147 3.08 -1.43 10.11
C HIS A 147 3.15 -2.87 9.57
N THR A 148 2.00 -3.57 9.51
CA THR A 148 1.87 -4.90 8.92
C THR A 148 2.37 -4.94 7.47
N GLU A 149 1.89 -4.00 6.66
CA GLU A 149 2.27 -3.89 5.26
C GLU A 149 3.70 -3.39 5.10
N ALA A 150 4.12 -2.44 5.96
CA ALA A 150 5.49 -1.92 5.95
C ALA A 150 6.53 -3.02 6.21
N ALA A 151 6.28 -3.93 7.15
CA ALA A 151 7.19 -5.04 7.45
C ALA A 151 7.38 -5.97 6.25
N VAL A 152 6.30 -6.34 5.57
CA VAL A 152 6.34 -7.21 4.38
C VAL A 152 7.03 -6.51 3.21
N ASP A 153 6.75 -5.22 3.00
CA ASP A 153 7.35 -4.44 1.93
C ASP A 153 8.85 -4.22 2.12
N LEU A 154 9.28 -3.89 3.34
CA LEU A 154 10.70 -3.76 3.67
C LEU A 154 11.45 -5.08 3.44
N ALA A 155 10.87 -6.23 3.82
CA ALA A 155 11.45 -7.54 3.54
C ALA A 155 11.61 -7.77 2.03
N ARG A 156 10.57 -7.48 1.24
CA ARG A 156 10.60 -7.60 -0.23
C ARG A 156 11.64 -6.69 -0.86
N LEU A 157 11.70 -5.41 -0.45
CA LEU A 157 12.66 -4.44 -0.95
C LEU A 157 14.11 -4.81 -0.58
N ALA A 158 14.31 -5.44 0.58
CA ALA A 158 15.61 -5.95 1.00
C ALA A 158 16.03 -7.25 0.28
N GLY A 159 15.15 -7.82 -0.57
CA GLY A 159 15.40 -9.10 -1.26
C GLY A 159 15.27 -10.32 -0.35
N LEU A 160 14.57 -10.21 0.77
CA LEU A 160 14.30 -11.25 1.75
C LEU A 160 12.90 -11.85 1.52
N TYR A 161 12.62 -12.98 2.20
CA TYR A 161 11.26 -13.53 2.18
C TYR A 161 10.25 -12.49 2.71
N PRO A 162 9.10 -12.26 2.05
CA PRO A 162 8.17 -11.17 2.37
C PRO A 162 7.38 -11.46 3.66
N ALA A 163 8.08 -11.49 4.76
CA ALA A 163 7.58 -11.70 6.10
C ALA A 163 8.41 -10.90 7.11
N GLY A 164 7.79 -10.45 8.19
CA GLY A 164 8.44 -9.71 9.26
C GLY A 164 8.05 -10.18 10.66
N ALA A 165 8.72 -9.65 11.66
CA ALA A 165 8.26 -9.61 13.04
C ALA A 165 8.17 -8.17 13.46
N LEU A 166 7.09 -7.80 14.16
CA LEU A 166 6.88 -6.46 14.69
C LEU A 166 6.32 -6.50 16.11
N ILE A 167 6.55 -5.42 16.83
CA ILE A 167 5.99 -5.18 18.16
C ILE A 167 5.93 -3.68 18.43
N GLU A 168 4.83 -3.21 18.96
CA GLU A 168 4.62 -1.81 19.29
C GLU A 168 5.55 -1.37 20.45
N ILE A 169 5.99 -0.11 20.44
CA ILE A 169 6.86 0.46 21.47
C ILE A 169 6.03 1.22 22.48
N ILE A 170 6.04 0.73 23.71
CA ILE A 170 5.32 1.25 24.87
C ILE A 170 6.31 1.86 25.86
N ASN A 171 6.02 3.06 26.37
CA ASN A 171 6.79 3.74 27.40
C ASN A 171 6.78 2.97 28.75
N GLU A 172 7.68 3.33 29.66
CA GLU A 172 7.78 2.67 30.97
C GLU A 172 6.52 2.86 31.82
N ASP A 173 5.80 3.95 31.62
CA ASP A 173 4.54 4.26 32.30
C ASP A 173 3.32 3.55 31.66
N GLY A 174 3.51 2.76 30.61
CA GLY A 174 2.44 2.03 29.92
C GLY A 174 1.73 2.83 28.83
N THR A 175 2.11 4.07 28.57
CA THR A 175 1.57 4.85 27.43
C THR A 175 2.29 4.49 26.15
N MET A 176 1.64 4.71 24.99
CA MET A 176 2.28 4.49 23.69
C MET A 176 3.41 5.51 23.45
N ALA A 177 4.57 5.04 23.02
CA ALA A 177 5.66 5.92 22.64
C ALA A 177 5.30 6.68 21.34
N ARG A 178 5.51 8.00 21.35
CA ARG A 178 5.29 8.88 20.20
C ARG A 178 6.64 9.30 19.61
N LEU A 179 6.63 9.96 18.47
CA LEU A 179 7.84 10.30 17.72
C LEU A 179 8.99 10.87 18.59
N PRO A 180 8.76 11.80 19.55
CA PRO A 180 9.86 12.29 20.40
C PRO A 180 10.52 11.20 21.24
N GLN A 181 9.74 10.30 21.87
CA GLN A 181 10.25 9.18 22.65
C GLN A 181 10.90 8.12 21.77
N LEU A 182 10.32 7.85 20.57
CA LEU A 182 10.85 6.90 19.61
C LEU A 182 12.25 7.32 19.11
N ILE A 183 12.51 8.61 18.94
CA ILE A 183 13.84 9.13 18.61
C ILE A 183 14.86 8.83 19.71
N GLU A 184 14.46 8.96 20.99
CA GLU A 184 15.35 8.62 22.10
C GLU A 184 15.61 7.11 22.17
N VAL A 185 14.60 6.28 21.89
CA VAL A 185 14.77 4.83 21.75
C VAL A 185 15.69 4.47 20.60
N ALA A 186 15.52 5.11 19.42
CA ALA A 186 16.38 4.94 18.26
C ALA A 186 17.84 5.24 18.57
N LYS A 187 18.12 6.38 19.21
CA LYS A 187 19.47 6.76 19.65
C LYS A 187 20.04 5.77 20.68
N LYS A 188 19.24 5.37 21.67
CA LYS A 188 19.67 4.46 22.73
C LYS A 188 20.16 3.13 22.21
N PHE A 189 19.54 2.60 21.17
CA PHE A 189 19.84 1.28 20.62
C PHE A 189 20.56 1.32 19.26
N ASP A 190 20.90 2.49 18.76
CA ASP A 190 21.49 2.70 17.44
C ASP A 190 20.64 2.05 16.32
N ILE A 191 19.33 2.33 16.35
CA ILE A 191 18.35 1.79 15.41
C ILE A 191 17.86 2.92 14.51
N LYS A 192 17.80 2.69 13.20
CA LYS A 192 17.23 3.66 12.26
C LYS A 192 15.73 3.79 12.41
N ILE A 193 15.23 5.00 12.22
CA ILE A 193 13.81 5.33 12.29
C ILE A 193 13.33 5.91 10.95
N ILE A 194 12.26 5.36 10.41
CA ILE A 194 11.62 5.79 9.16
C ILE A 194 10.12 5.95 9.35
N CYS A 195 9.45 6.67 8.43
CA CYS A 195 7.99 6.73 8.42
C CYS A 195 7.37 5.98 7.22
N ILE A 196 6.15 5.49 7.40
CA ILE A 196 5.41 4.77 6.35
C ILE A 196 5.13 5.68 5.16
N LYS A 197 4.91 6.97 5.37
CA LYS A 197 4.71 7.96 4.32
C LYS A 197 5.89 8.02 3.35
N ASP A 198 7.12 8.01 3.87
CA ASP A 198 8.33 8.02 3.03
C ASP A 198 8.51 6.69 2.30
N LEU A 199 8.15 5.57 2.92
CA LEU A 199 8.15 4.26 2.27
C LEU A 199 7.14 4.21 1.10
N ILE A 200 5.96 4.80 1.26
CA ILE A 200 4.97 4.96 0.18
C ILE A 200 5.57 5.80 -0.96
N ALA A 201 6.13 6.97 -0.64
CA ALA A 201 6.75 7.85 -1.64
C ALA A 201 7.90 7.16 -2.38
N TYR A 202 8.75 6.41 -1.65
CA TYR A 202 9.83 5.63 -2.23
C TYR A 202 9.31 4.59 -3.23
N ARG A 203 8.31 3.80 -2.84
CA ARG A 203 7.71 2.77 -3.70
C ARG A 203 7.03 3.35 -4.94
N LEU A 204 6.31 4.47 -4.79
CA LEU A 204 5.69 5.18 -5.93
C LEU A 204 6.73 5.71 -6.92
N ARG A 205 7.92 6.09 -6.45
CA ARG A 205 9.02 6.59 -7.29
C ARG A 205 9.79 5.46 -7.98
N THR A 206 9.99 4.33 -7.31
CA THR A 206 10.87 3.25 -7.77
C THR A 206 10.14 2.11 -8.46
N GLU A 207 8.86 1.90 -8.15
CA GLU A 207 8.06 0.82 -8.72
C GLU A 207 7.14 1.34 -9.83
N SER A 208 7.15 0.68 -10.99
CA SER A 208 6.10 0.90 -11.99
C SER A 208 4.80 0.24 -11.55
N ILE A 209 3.81 1.06 -11.26
CA ILE A 209 2.44 0.63 -10.90
C ILE A 209 1.60 0.23 -12.12
N VAL A 210 2.13 0.47 -13.31
CA VAL A 210 1.48 0.17 -14.58
C VAL A 210 2.35 -0.71 -15.48
N GLU A 211 1.70 -1.44 -16.35
CA GLU A 211 2.30 -2.21 -17.43
C GLU A 211 1.87 -1.57 -18.76
N ASN A 212 2.82 -1.21 -19.59
CA ASN A 212 2.53 -0.61 -20.89
C ASN A 212 2.23 -1.70 -21.92
N GLY A 213 1.18 -1.48 -22.72
CA GLY A 213 0.88 -2.28 -23.89
C GLY A 213 1.61 -1.79 -25.15
N VAL A 214 1.20 -2.33 -26.29
CA VAL A 214 1.79 -1.99 -27.58
C VAL A 214 1.33 -0.61 -28.03
N GLU A 215 2.27 0.22 -28.48
CA GLU A 215 1.98 1.50 -29.11
C GLU A 215 1.41 1.30 -30.51
N VAL A 216 0.33 2.00 -30.83
CA VAL A 216 -0.29 1.99 -32.15
C VAL A 216 -0.57 3.41 -32.63
N ASP A 217 -0.63 3.56 -33.94
CA ASP A 217 -1.03 4.80 -34.61
C ASP A 217 -2.55 4.92 -34.61
N LEU A 218 -3.09 6.08 -34.24
CA LEU A 218 -4.52 6.33 -34.11
C LEU A 218 -4.93 7.63 -34.80
N PRO A 219 -5.35 7.56 -36.07
CA PRO A 219 -6.00 8.69 -36.73
C PRO A 219 -7.42 8.88 -36.17
N THR A 220 -7.80 10.12 -35.86
CA THR A 220 -9.11 10.49 -35.34
C THR A 220 -9.63 11.74 -36.05
N GLU A 221 -10.91 12.04 -35.91
CA GLU A 221 -11.52 13.28 -36.42
C GLU A 221 -10.93 14.54 -35.76
N TYR A 222 -10.27 14.39 -34.56
CA TYR A 222 -9.76 15.49 -33.77
C TYR A 222 -8.25 15.62 -33.84
N GLY A 223 -7.60 14.84 -34.67
CA GLY A 223 -6.16 14.82 -34.88
C GLY A 223 -5.58 13.42 -34.95
N HIS A 224 -4.26 13.35 -35.15
CA HIS A 224 -3.53 12.11 -35.32
C HIS A 224 -2.63 11.88 -34.10
N PHE A 225 -2.82 10.78 -33.38
CA PHE A 225 -2.18 10.46 -32.11
C PHE A 225 -1.50 9.10 -32.15
N ARG A 226 -0.54 8.88 -31.27
CA ARG A 226 -0.06 7.56 -30.88
C ARG A 226 -0.86 7.12 -29.66
N LEU A 227 -1.40 5.92 -29.68
CA LEU A 227 -2.13 5.33 -28.57
C LEU A 227 -1.26 4.30 -27.87
N ILE A 228 -1.12 4.42 -26.55
CA ILE A 228 -0.49 3.42 -25.70
C ILE A 228 -1.51 2.99 -24.66
N PRO A 229 -1.99 1.74 -24.67
CA PRO A 229 -2.75 1.20 -23.57
C PRO A 229 -1.82 0.89 -22.40
N PHE A 230 -2.29 1.05 -21.18
CA PHE A 230 -1.57 0.63 -20.00
C PHE A 230 -2.50 0.00 -18.97
N ARG A 231 -2.01 -1.08 -18.37
CA ARG A 231 -2.75 -1.84 -17.36
C ARG A 231 -2.26 -1.47 -15.98
N GLN A 232 -3.17 -1.12 -15.10
CA GLN A 232 -2.86 -0.93 -13.69
C GLN A 232 -2.66 -2.31 -13.02
N LYS A 233 -1.44 -2.59 -12.57
CA LYS A 233 -1.07 -3.90 -11.97
C LYS A 233 -1.93 -4.29 -10.77
N SER A 234 -2.56 -3.32 -10.14
CA SER A 234 -3.30 -3.49 -8.88
C SER A 234 -4.69 -4.10 -8.99
N ASN A 235 -5.39 -3.77 -10.06
CA ASN A 235 -6.80 -4.13 -10.25
C ASN A 235 -7.09 -4.63 -11.67
N GLY A 236 -6.03 -4.67 -12.53
CA GLY A 236 -6.13 -5.12 -13.90
C GLY A 236 -6.88 -4.13 -14.83
N LEU A 237 -7.27 -2.96 -14.34
CA LEU A 237 -7.94 -1.97 -15.19
C LEU A 237 -7.00 -1.46 -16.27
N GLU A 238 -7.53 -1.36 -17.48
CA GLU A 238 -6.81 -0.85 -18.64
C GLU A 238 -7.19 0.59 -18.91
N HIS A 239 -6.19 1.40 -19.14
CA HIS A 239 -6.29 2.84 -19.40
C HIS A 239 -5.60 3.15 -20.73
N ILE A 240 -5.76 4.37 -21.24
CA ILE A 240 -5.20 4.76 -22.53
C ILE A 240 -4.44 6.08 -22.38
N ALA A 241 -3.26 6.16 -22.98
CA ALA A 241 -2.58 7.42 -23.25
C ALA A 241 -2.66 7.72 -24.75
N LEU A 242 -3.16 8.91 -25.14
CA LEU A 242 -3.03 9.45 -26.49
C LEU A 242 -1.91 10.48 -26.49
N ILE A 243 -0.92 10.28 -27.33
CA ILE A 243 0.31 11.08 -27.34
C ILE A 243 0.46 11.77 -28.68
N LYS A 244 0.69 13.06 -28.70
CA LYS A 244 1.05 13.86 -29.87
C LYS A 244 2.47 14.37 -29.76
N GLY A 245 3.21 14.27 -30.86
CA GLY A 245 4.58 14.79 -30.96
C GLY A 245 5.62 14.01 -30.15
N LYS A 246 6.83 14.60 -30.08
CA LYS A 246 7.93 14.15 -29.23
C LYS A 246 8.29 15.27 -28.26
N PHE A 247 8.68 14.93 -27.06
CA PHE A 247 9.05 15.90 -26.01
C PHE A 247 10.07 15.29 -25.08
N GLU A 248 10.88 16.15 -24.47
CA GLU A 248 11.90 15.78 -23.49
C GLU A 248 11.28 15.63 -22.09
N LYS A 249 12.00 14.96 -21.19
CA LYS A 249 11.52 14.60 -19.84
C LYS A 249 11.05 15.81 -19.02
N ASP A 250 11.75 16.94 -19.11
CA ASP A 250 11.48 18.14 -18.32
C ASP A 250 10.82 19.27 -19.14
N GLU A 251 10.37 18.95 -20.35
CA GLU A 251 9.69 19.90 -21.23
C GLU A 251 8.22 20.06 -20.80
N PRO A 252 7.72 21.30 -20.60
CA PRO A 252 6.32 21.54 -20.30
C PRO A 252 5.45 21.23 -21.54
N ILE A 253 4.43 20.41 -21.36
CA ILE A 253 3.50 20.02 -22.43
C ILE A 253 2.04 20.12 -21.95
N LEU A 254 1.11 20.22 -22.88
CA LEU A 254 -0.31 20.12 -22.55
C LEU A 254 -0.66 18.70 -22.11
N VAL A 255 -1.31 18.57 -20.95
CA VAL A 255 -1.81 17.29 -20.46
C VAL A 255 -3.27 17.41 -20.06
N ARG A 256 -4.09 16.45 -20.53
CA ARG A 256 -5.47 16.26 -20.08
C ARG A 256 -5.60 14.90 -19.40
N VAL A 257 -5.97 14.89 -18.13
CA VAL A 257 -6.47 13.67 -17.47
C VAL A 257 -7.98 13.64 -17.59
N HIS A 258 -8.51 12.57 -18.20
CA HIS A 258 -9.93 12.39 -18.46
C HIS A 258 -10.41 11.07 -17.87
N SER A 259 -11.44 11.13 -17.01
CA SER A 259 -12.12 9.93 -16.51
C SER A 259 -13.21 9.53 -17.49
N SER A 260 -13.28 8.26 -17.87
CA SER A 260 -14.29 7.75 -18.79
C SER A 260 -15.71 8.14 -18.39
N CYS A 261 -16.50 8.48 -19.37
CA CYS A 261 -17.89 8.86 -19.20
C CYS A 261 -18.68 8.27 -20.38
N ALA A 262 -19.20 7.06 -20.23
CA ALA A 262 -19.91 6.38 -21.32
C ALA A 262 -21.06 7.24 -21.90
N THR A 263 -21.78 7.95 -21.06
CA THR A 263 -22.89 8.81 -21.50
C THR A 263 -22.42 10.02 -22.29
N GLY A 264 -21.34 10.68 -21.89
CA GLY A 264 -20.80 11.87 -22.59
C GLY A 264 -19.89 11.50 -23.75
N ASP A 265 -18.93 10.60 -23.52
CA ASP A 265 -17.88 10.32 -24.51
C ASP A 265 -18.39 9.49 -25.70
N ILE A 266 -19.35 8.56 -25.46
CA ILE A 266 -19.87 7.66 -26.49
C ILE A 266 -21.22 8.12 -27.05
N PHE A 267 -22.14 8.51 -26.14
CA PHE A 267 -23.53 8.81 -26.54
C PHE A 267 -23.82 10.32 -26.70
N GLY A 268 -22.84 11.19 -26.46
CA GLY A 268 -23.02 12.64 -26.59
C GLY A 268 -24.10 13.20 -25.67
N SER A 269 -24.20 12.71 -24.44
CA SER A 269 -25.22 13.12 -23.48
C SER A 269 -25.13 14.62 -23.16
N MET A 270 -26.23 15.33 -23.27
CA MET A 270 -26.34 16.75 -22.90
C MET A 270 -26.40 16.98 -21.37
N ARG A 271 -26.35 15.92 -20.56
CA ARG A 271 -26.31 16.01 -19.09
C ARG A 271 -24.92 16.27 -18.52
N CYS A 272 -23.89 16.18 -19.37
CA CYS A 272 -22.51 16.48 -18.97
C CYS A 272 -21.72 17.01 -20.17
N GLU A 273 -20.60 17.66 -19.91
CA GLU A 273 -19.71 18.22 -20.92
C GLU A 273 -18.51 17.28 -21.23
N CYS A 274 -18.53 16.02 -20.75
CA CYS A 274 -17.36 15.14 -20.79
C CYS A 274 -16.86 14.92 -22.22
N GLY A 275 -17.74 14.54 -23.14
CA GLY A 275 -17.37 14.34 -24.54
C GLY A 275 -16.79 15.60 -25.20
N GLU A 276 -17.44 16.76 -25.00
CA GLU A 276 -16.95 18.03 -25.53
C GLU A 276 -15.56 18.39 -24.97
N GLN A 277 -15.36 18.20 -23.66
CA GLN A 277 -14.08 18.45 -23.01
C GLN A 277 -12.97 17.51 -23.53
N LEU A 278 -13.29 16.25 -23.81
CA LEU A 278 -12.35 15.31 -24.40
C LEU A 278 -11.96 15.73 -25.82
N HIS A 279 -12.95 15.99 -26.66
CA HIS A 279 -12.73 16.39 -28.06
C HIS A 279 -11.98 17.72 -28.17
N GLU A 280 -12.31 18.69 -27.32
CA GLU A 280 -11.61 19.99 -27.30
C GLU A 280 -10.16 19.83 -26.84
N ALA A 281 -9.89 18.97 -25.86
CA ALA A 281 -8.52 18.67 -25.44
C ALA A 281 -7.72 18.01 -26.57
N MET A 282 -8.34 17.09 -27.33
CA MET A 282 -7.71 16.47 -28.50
C MET A 282 -7.36 17.52 -29.57
N ARG A 283 -8.29 18.42 -29.94
CA ARG A 283 -8.05 19.50 -30.90
C ARG A 283 -6.92 20.43 -30.45
N ARG A 284 -6.92 20.87 -29.20
CA ARG A 284 -5.88 21.76 -28.68
C ARG A 284 -4.50 21.12 -28.69
N ILE A 285 -4.39 19.85 -28.30
CA ILE A 285 -3.13 19.12 -28.33
C ILE A 285 -2.68 18.88 -29.77
N ASP A 286 -3.61 18.65 -30.69
CA ASP A 286 -3.29 18.50 -32.11
C ASP A 286 -2.77 19.81 -32.72
N GLN A 287 -3.39 20.95 -32.38
CA GLN A 287 -2.97 22.29 -32.80
C GLN A 287 -1.60 22.70 -32.21
N GLU A 288 -1.36 22.36 -30.95
CA GLU A 288 -0.05 22.59 -30.28
C GLU A 288 1.06 21.71 -30.88
N GLY A 289 0.70 20.59 -31.50
CA GLY A 289 1.61 19.63 -32.09
C GLY A 289 2.30 18.70 -31.08
N LYS A 290 2.10 18.91 -29.78
CA LYS A 290 2.62 18.07 -28.70
C LYS A 290 1.76 18.10 -27.44
N GLY A 291 1.63 16.95 -26.80
CA GLY A 291 0.87 16.79 -25.55
C GLY A 291 0.35 15.38 -25.35
N VAL A 292 -0.34 15.18 -24.23
CA VAL A 292 -0.82 13.88 -23.79
C VAL A 292 -2.25 13.97 -23.27
N ILE A 293 -3.09 13.01 -23.64
CA ILE A 293 -4.37 12.74 -22.98
C ILE A 293 -4.23 11.41 -22.24
N VAL A 294 -4.47 11.43 -20.95
CA VAL A 294 -4.57 10.21 -20.12
C VAL A 294 -6.05 9.91 -19.92
N TYR A 295 -6.55 8.92 -20.63
CA TYR A 295 -7.95 8.47 -20.54
C TYR A 295 -8.04 7.32 -19.52
N LEU A 296 -8.64 7.60 -18.38
CA LEU A 296 -8.77 6.64 -17.28
C LEU A 296 -10.12 5.92 -17.36
N ASN A 297 -10.08 4.60 -17.44
CA ASN A 297 -11.27 3.75 -17.41
C ASN A 297 -11.81 3.66 -15.95
N GLN A 298 -12.44 4.75 -15.51
CA GLN A 298 -13.03 4.89 -14.17
C GLN A 298 -14.33 5.70 -14.26
N GLU A 299 -15.40 5.05 -14.72
CA GLU A 299 -16.73 5.68 -14.89
C GLU A 299 -17.19 6.37 -13.60
N GLY A 300 -17.73 7.60 -13.77
CA GLY A 300 -18.20 8.41 -12.63
C GLY A 300 -17.11 8.74 -11.62
N ARG A 301 -15.85 8.90 -12.04
CA ARG A 301 -14.68 9.09 -11.16
C ARG A 301 -14.46 7.93 -10.18
N GLY A 302 -14.79 6.71 -10.62
CA GLY A 302 -14.59 5.48 -9.85
C GLY A 302 -15.82 4.95 -9.10
N ILE A 303 -16.94 5.69 -9.06
CA ILE A 303 -18.19 5.17 -8.45
C ILE A 303 -18.92 4.17 -9.35
N GLY A 304 -18.58 4.13 -10.64
CA GLY A 304 -19.18 3.25 -11.62
C GLY A 304 -20.48 3.78 -12.25
N LEU A 305 -20.87 3.17 -13.36
CA LEU A 305 -22.03 3.57 -14.16
C LEU A 305 -23.34 3.46 -13.37
N MET A 306 -23.51 2.41 -12.57
CA MET A 306 -24.74 2.16 -11.82
C MET A 306 -25.04 3.27 -10.82
N GLU A 307 -24.03 3.68 -10.03
CA GLU A 307 -24.19 4.75 -9.04
C GLU A 307 -24.37 6.11 -9.72
N LYS A 308 -23.70 6.33 -10.84
CA LYS A 308 -23.93 7.53 -11.67
C LYS A 308 -25.36 7.60 -12.20
N MET A 309 -25.95 6.49 -12.61
CA MET A 309 -27.37 6.48 -13.06
C MET A 309 -28.32 6.74 -11.91
N LYS A 310 -28.05 6.28 -10.70
CA LYS A 310 -28.81 6.64 -9.51
C LYS A 310 -28.75 8.16 -9.24
N ALA A 311 -27.57 8.77 -9.36
CA ALA A 311 -27.40 10.22 -9.24
C ALA A 311 -28.23 10.98 -10.30
N TYR A 312 -28.22 10.52 -11.57
CA TYR A 312 -29.07 11.10 -12.61
C TYR A 312 -30.56 11.01 -12.28
N LYS A 313 -31.00 9.89 -11.70
CA LYS A 313 -32.38 9.72 -11.26
C LYS A 313 -32.75 10.67 -10.13
N LEU A 314 -31.86 10.90 -9.18
CA LEU A 314 -32.05 11.88 -8.11
C LEU A 314 -32.16 13.32 -8.67
N GLN A 315 -31.36 13.66 -9.66
CA GLN A 315 -31.43 14.94 -10.37
C GLN A 315 -32.79 15.13 -11.06
N GLU A 316 -33.34 14.08 -11.69
CA GLU A 316 -34.67 14.11 -12.29
C GLU A 316 -35.79 14.40 -11.26
N LEU A 317 -35.59 13.97 -10.02
CA LEU A 317 -36.50 14.21 -8.90
C LEU A 317 -36.26 15.57 -8.22
N SER A 318 -35.48 16.47 -8.81
CA SER A 318 -35.11 17.80 -8.27
C SER A 318 -34.34 17.74 -6.93
N LEU A 319 -33.69 16.63 -6.62
CA LEU A 319 -32.86 16.45 -5.42
C LEU A 319 -31.38 16.76 -5.70
N ILE A 320 -31.12 17.68 -6.63
CA ILE A 320 -29.80 17.99 -7.17
C ILE A 320 -28.75 18.39 -6.11
N HIS A 321 -29.17 19.05 -5.05
CA HIS A 321 -28.28 19.53 -3.99
C HIS A 321 -27.76 18.44 -3.05
N ILE A 322 -28.28 17.22 -3.16
CA ILE A 322 -27.88 16.08 -2.33
C ILE A 322 -26.78 15.24 -3.01
N SER A 323 -26.63 15.36 -4.34
CA SER A 323 -25.77 14.49 -5.15
C SER A 323 -24.59 15.17 -5.83
N GLU A 324 -24.46 16.51 -5.78
CA GLU A 324 -23.27 17.18 -6.30
C GLU A 324 -22.10 17.09 -5.32
N PRO A 325 -20.99 16.44 -5.71
CA PRO A 325 -19.72 16.68 -5.03
C PRO A 325 -19.37 18.15 -5.26
N THR A 326 -19.06 18.87 -4.19
CA THR A 326 -18.57 20.25 -4.24
C THR A 326 -17.51 20.40 -5.33
N ARG A 327 -17.86 21.11 -6.40
CA ARG A 327 -16.91 21.46 -7.46
C ARG A 327 -15.89 22.39 -6.82
N PRO A 328 -14.57 22.11 -6.83
CA PRO A 328 -13.61 23.12 -6.41
C PRO A 328 -13.82 24.35 -7.30
N GLU A 329 -14.04 25.51 -6.71
CA GLU A 329 -14.02 26.75 -7.45
C GLU A 329 -12.69 26.88 -8.15
N ARG A 330 -12.72 27.24 -9.42
CA ARG A 330 -11.51 27.48 -10.21
C ARG A 330 -10.76 28.66 -9.59
N ILE A 331 -9.57 28.41 -9.07
CA ILE A 331 -8.56 29.44 -8.86
C ILE A 331 -7.82 29.61 -10.19
#